data_811babe81666badc016451640b5d90f7
#
_entry.id   811babe81666badc016451640b5d90f7
#
_cell.length_a   1.000
_cell.length_b   1.000
_cell.length_c   1.000
_cell.angle_alpha   90.00
_cell.angle_beta   90.00
_cell.angle_gamma   90.00
#
_symmetry.space_group_name_H-M   'P 1'
#
loop_
_entity.id
_entity.type
_entity.pdbx_description
1 polymer ?
#
loop_
_entity_poly.entity_id
_entity_poly.type
_entity_poly.pdbx_seq_one_letter_code
_entity_poly.pdbx_strand_id
1 'polypeptide(L)'
;MHLMKRIQKVLIGLVTAVMVFAVGGAAAVQAASSSAMTRTSSATTASSKTKTAQQTQGLHLDVKSAIAIDEKTGQILYQQNADQSVPVASLSKLLTLYIVIQAIQDGKLSWNQMVKPSNNVCAVSQDTSLSNVPLEQGKQYSVKNLYQATLIYSANGAAMALAQAVAGSQKKFVNMMRQEAKKLGINDAQIYTCTGLTNKLMKSDAYPGVSPNAENKFSAKDMALISMKLLQEYPEIVKTSSVKEMSFNTGNQQVQMKNWNWMLPGGQCSYTLLPVDGLKTGTSDAAGACFVGTTNKDGHRIITVVLGASHKNDSDPARFVQTQKLMSYIYHTYNYVILKKGQKTATLPVYHGKQVNVKVANTSAEGLWLKKGTKANNVAVKVNVKKSLLNKKGNALAAPLSNHETVGTMRFTVDGQNLETVNGMKCAVNAQTTAAVKKANIFEIAWRWVTNLF
;
A
#
# COMPACT_ATOMS: atom_id res chain seq x y z
N MET A 1 -39.99 -22.40 -31.37
CA MET A 1 -40.27 -20.99 -30.94
C MET A 1 -41.77 -20.64 -30.90
N HIS A 2 -42.58 -21.18 -31.78
CA HIS A 2 -44.05 -20.90 -31.78
C HIS A 2 -44.84 -21.62 -30.69
N LEU A 3 -44.44 -22.81 -30.26
CA LEU A 3 -45.14 -23.59 -29.23
C LEU A 3 -44.97 -22.97 -27.82
N MET A 4 -43.80 -22.41 -27.50
CA MET A 4 -43.56 -21.73 -26.21
C MET A 4 -44.39 -20.43 -26.05
N LYS A 5 -44.63 -19.68 -27.13
CA LYS A 5 -45.47 -18.47 -27.09
C LYS A 5 -46.96 -18.76 -26.90
N ARG A 6 -47.44 -19.94 -27.30
CA ARG A 6 -48.82 -20.37 -27.06
C ARG A 6 -49.06 -20.80 -25.61
N ILE A 7 -48.09 -21.49 -24.99
CA ILE A 7 -48.18 -21.90 -23.58
C ILE A 7 -48.12 -20.68 -22.65
N GLN A 8 -47.36 -19.65 -22.99
CA GLN A 8 -47.30 -18.40 -22.21
C GLN A 8 -48.61 -17.59 -22.24
N LYS A 9 -49.37 -17.63 -23.36
CA LYS A 9 -50.67 -16.96 -23.46
C LYS A 9 -51.80 -17.67 -22.72
N VAL A 10 -51.73 -18.98 -22.57
CA VAL A 10 -52.74 -19.76 -21.83
C VAL A 10 -52.52 -19.61 -20.30
N LEU A 11 -51.31 -19.49 -19.83
CA LEU A 11 -51.03 -19.27 -18.40
C LEU A 11 -51.34 -17.84 -17.92
N ILE A 12 -51.26 -16.83 -18.77
CA ILE A 12 -51.62 -15.44 -18.42
C ILE A 12 -53.14 -15.29 -18.32
N GLY A 13 -53.92 -16.10 -19.06
CA GLY A 13 -55.37 -16.10 -19.01
C GLY A 13 -55.99 -16.70 -17.73
N LEU A 14 -55.24 -17.54 -16.97
CA LEU A 14 -55.76 -18.18 -15.76
C LEU A 14 -55.46 -17.41 -14.47
N VAL A 15 -54.51 -16.45 -14.48
CA VAL A 15 -54.10 -15.65 -13.30
C VAL A 15 -54.91 -14.35 -13.20
N THR A 16 -55.60 -13.93 -14.28
CA THR A 16 -56.45 -12.70 -14.29
C THR A 16 -57.90 -12.90 -13.83
N ALA A 17 -58.28 -14.11 -13.45
CA ALA A 17 -59.69 -14.41 -13.06
C ALA A 17 -59.96 -14.47 -11.54
N VAL A 18 -58.99 -14.17 -10.68
CA VAL A 18 -59.12 -14.33 -9.20
C VAL A 18 -58.96 -13.03 -8.42
N MET A 19 -58.81 -11.87 -9.06
CA MET A 19 -58.70 -10.59 -8.31
C MET A 19 -59.75 -9.56 -8.78
N VAL A 20 -60.99 -9.84 -8.53
CA VAL A 20 -62.03 -8.80 -8.43
C VAL A 20 -62.95 -9.21 -7.29
N PHE A 21 -62.79 -8.68 -6.11
CA PHE A 21 -63.76 -8.35 -5.10
C PHE A 21 -63.11 -7.88 -3.82
N ALA A 22 -63.06 -6.57 -3.62
CA ALA A 22 -63.35 -5.87 -2.39
C ALA A 22 -63.01 -4.39 -2.54
N VAL A 23 -63.97 -3.64 -2.95
CA VAL A 23 -64.04 -2.19 -2.79
C VAL A 23 -65.01 -1.92 -1.66
N GLY A 24 -64.70 -1.00 -0.79
CA GLY A 24 -65.66 -0.47 0.15
C GLY A 24 -65.06 0.35 1.27
N GLY A 25 -65.17 1.64 1.14
CA GLY A 25 -65.69 2.60 2.09
C GLY A 25 -64.68 3.39 2.89
N ALA A 26 -64.64 4.58 2.61
CA ALA A 26 -65.24 5.89 2.96
C ALA A 26 -64.31 6.66 3.90
N ALA A 27 -63.76 7.80 3.47
CA ALA A 27 -64.27 9.21 3.67
C ALA A 27 -64.13 9.65 5.14
N ALA A 28 -63.60 10.77 5.50
CA ALA A 28 -63.69 12.16 5.21
C ALA A 28 -62.76 12.97 6.13
N VAL A 29 -62.14 13.99 5.62
CA VAL A 29 -62.43 15.43 5.76
C VAL A 29 -61.77 16.21 6.90
N GLN A 30 -61.16 17.31 6.47
CA GLN A 30 -60.98 18.68 7.00
C GLN A 30 -59.73 18.97 7.83
N ALA A 31 -59.15 20.12 7.76
CA ALA A 31 -59.07 21.31 6.92
C ALA A 31 -57.95 22.22 7.45
N ALA A 32 -57.36 22.89 6.53
CA ALA A 32 -56.73 24.21 6.54
C ALA A 32 -56.28 24.91 7.84
N SER A 33 -55.05 25.40 7.82
CA SER A 33 -54.85 26.86 7.91
C SER A 33 -53.44 27.25 7.46
N SER A 34 -53.40 28.31 6.72
CA SER A 34 -52.30 29.03 6.10
C SER A 34 -51.38 29.74 7.11
N SER A 35 -50.09 29.87 6.83
CA SER A 35 -49.38 31.15 6.96
C SER A 35 -47.98 31.10 6.35
N ALA A 36 -47.82 31.96 5.36
CA ALA A 36 -46.70 32.82 5.02
C ALA A 36 -45.24 32.29 4.90
N MET A 37 -44.83 32.34 3.65
CA MET A 37 -43.49 32.65 3.09
C MET A 37 -42.38 33.09 4.07
N THR A 38 -41.24 32.40 3.96
CA THR A 38 -39.96 33.08 3.79
C THR A 38 -39.05 32.18 2.93
N ARG A 39 -38.67 32.67 1.75
CA ARG A 39 -37.65 32.07 0.88
C ARG A 39 -36.29 32.28 1.54
N THR A 40 -35.61 31.22 1.92
CA THR A 40 -34.19 31.26 2.14
C THR A 40 -33.55 30.21 1.23
N SER A 41 -32.73 30.68 0.36
CA SER A 41 -31.89 29.89 -0.57
C SER A 41 -30.93 29.02 0.21
N SER A 42 -31.17 27.71 0.25
CA SER A 42 -30.24 26.73 0.80
C SER A 42 -29.20 26.41 -0.25
N ALA A 43 -28.01 26.99 -0.15
CA ALA A 43 -26.83 26.54 -0.85
C ALA A 43 -26.52 25.10 -0.36
N THR A 44 -26.54 24.17 -1.29
CA THR A 44 -26.17 22.79 -1.06
C THR A 44 -24.65 22.73 -0.85
N THR A 45 -24.24 22.81 0.41
CA THR A 45 -22.85 22.51 0.80
C THR A 45 -22.62 21.02 0.65
N ALA A 46 -21.85 20.64 -0.35
CA ALA A 46 -21.33 19.29 -0.47
C ALA A 46 -20.48 18.99 0.77
N SER A 47 -21.03 18.21 1.69
CA SER A 47 -20.30 17.69 2.85
C SER A 47 -19.22 16.74 2.35
N SER A 48 -17.99 17.23 2.31
CA SER A 48 -16.81 16.38 2.18
C SER A 48 -16.78 15.49 3.43
N LYS A 49 -17.10 14.21 3.27
CA LYS A 49 -16.87 13.20 4.30
C LYS A 49 -15.37 13.15 4.56
N THR A 50 -14.90 13.89 5.55
CA THR A 50 -13.59 13.72 6.15
C THR A 50 -13.54 12.28 6.67
N LYS A 51 -12.78 11.41 5.99
CA LYS A 51 -12.49 10.07 6.51
C LYS A 51 -11.74 10.25 7.82
N THR A 52 -12.42 10.07 8.94
CA THR A 52 -11.80 10.00 10.25
C THR A 52 -10.78 8.87 10.22
N ALA A 53 -9.50 9.21 10.42
CA ALA A 53 -8.42 8.25 10.44
C ALA A 53 -8.73 7.17 11.49
N GLN A 54 -8.85 5.92 11.05
CA GLN A 54 -9.08 4.78 11.91
C GLN A 54 -7.81 4.53 12.73
N GLN A 55 -7.83 4.94 13.99
CA GLN A 55 -6.77 4.63 14.95
C GLN A 55 -6.95 3.18 15.41
N THR A 56 -5.90 2.38 15.30
CA THR A 56 -5.90 1.02 15.86
C THR A 56 -5.98 1.12 17.38
N GLN A 57 -7.03 0.59 18.00
CA GLN A 57 -7.24 0.67 19.46
C GLN A 57 -6.05 0.06 20.22
N GLY A 58 -5.51 0.78 21.19
CA GLY A 58 -4.59 0.27 22.21
C GLY A 58 -3.15 0.77 22.17
N LEU A 59 -2.67 1.38 21.08
CA LEU A 59 -1.34 2.02 21.01
C LEU A 59 -1.49 3.44 20.50
N HIS A 60 -0.89 4.40 21.23
CA HIS A 60 -0.68 5.76 20.75
C HIS A 60 0.81 6.06 20.73
N LEU A 61 1.29 6.57 19.60
CA LEU A 61 2.68 6.98 19.40
C LEU A 61 2.77 8.51 19.43
N ASP A 62 3.83 9.03 20.03
CA ASP A 62 4.14 10.46 20.04
C ASP A 62 4.83 10.85 18.70
N VAL A 63 4.02 10.90 17.66
CA VAL A 63 4.45 11.16 16.27
C VAL A 63 3.32 11.79 15.46
N LYS A 64 3.63 12.48 14.37
CA LYS A 64 2.62 13.05 13.46
C LYS A 64 1.83 11.97 12.74
N SER A 65 2.53 10.93 12.27
CA SER A 65 1.95 9.84 11.48
C SER A 65 2.78 8.56 11.63
N ALA A 66 2.11 7.40 11.64
CA ALA A 66 2.79 6.11 11.67
C ALA A 66 1.97 5.01 10.99
N ILE A 67 2.67 3.99 10.49
CA ILE A 67 2.07 2.76 9.95
C ILE A 67 3.00 1.57 10.19
N ALA A 68 2.42 0.38 10.35
CA ALA A 68 3.13 -0.89 10.26
C ALA A 68 2.42 -1.81 9.28
N ILE A 69 3.17 -2.47 8.43
CA ILE A 69 2.65 -3.39 7.42
C ILE A 69 3.44 -4.70 7.38
N ASP A 70 2.78 -5.75 6.94
CA ASP A 70 3.46 -6.96 6.45
C ASP A 70 4.10 -6.68 5.09
N GLU A 71 5.37 -6.98 4.94
CA GLU A 71 6.12 -6.71 3.70
C GLU A 71 5.55 -7.50 2.51
N LYS A 72 5.18 -8.76 2.73
CA LYS A 72 4.77 -9.67 1.66
C LYS A 72 3.39 -9.35 1.10
N THR A 73 2.41 -9.10 1.97
CA THR A 73 1.01 -8.91 1.58
C THR A 73 0.58 -7.45 1.54
N GLY A 74 1.36 -6.57 2.18
CA GLY A 74 1.00 -5.19 2.43
C GLY A 74 -0.11 -5.04 3.49
N GLN A 75 -0.45 -6.11 4.24
CA GLN A 75 -1.46 -6.05 5.28
C GLN A 75 -1.12 -4.98 6.31
N ILE A 76 -2.06 -4.09 6.58
CA ILE A 76 -1.91 -3.04 7.59
C ILE A 76 -2.12 -3.65 8.97
N LEU A 77 -1.11 -3.53 9.84
CA LEU A 77 -1.10 -4.06 11.19
C LEU A 77 -1.34 -2.97 12.25
N TYR A 78 -0.96 -1.75 11.91
CA TYR A 78 -1.16 -0.54 12.70
C TYR A 78 -1.20 0.67 11.80
N GLN A 79 -2.02 1.66 12.14
CA GLN A 79 -2.01 2.96 11.50
C GLN A 79 -2.46 4.07 12.46
N GLN A 80 -1.77 5.21 12.37
CA GLN A 80 -2.09 6.45 13.07
C GLN A 80 -1.85 7.60 12.11
N ASN A 81 -2.90 8.31 11.70
CA ASN A 81 -2.84 9.39 10.71
C ASN A 81 -2.08 9.00 9.41
N ALA A 82 -2.16 7.73 9.00
CA ALA A 82 -1.27 7.14 7.98
C ALA A 82 -1.43 7.74 6.58
N ASP A 83 -2.57 8.34 6.28
CA ASP A 83 -2.85 9.03 5.00
C ASP A 83 -2.47 10.53 5.05
N GLN A 84 -1.99 11.05 6.19
CA GLN A 84 -1.58 12.46 6.31
C GLN A 84 -0.24 12.69 5.60
N SER A 85 -0.24 13.54 4.58
CA SER A 85 0.98 13.96 3.86
C SER A 85 1.75 14.99 4.70
N VAL A 86 2.98 14.65 5.08
CA VAL A 86 3.88 15.47 5.91
C VAL A 86 5.29 15.53 5.30
N PRO A 87 6.13 16.52 5.65
CA PRO A 87 7.54 16.50 5.25
C PRO A 87 8.22 15.24 5.75
N VAL A 88 9.05 14.61 4.90
CA VAL A 88 9.73 13.34 5.21
C VAL A 88 11.25 13.41 5.14
N ALA A 89 11.78 14.56 4.76
CA ALA A 89 13.22 14.79 4.63
C ALA A 89 13.90 13.66 3.81
N SER A 90 15.03 13.16 4.30
CA SER A 90 15.87 12.14 3.62
C SER A 90 15.20 10.77 3.43
N LEU A 91 13.99 10.51 3.94
CA LEU A 91 13.25 9.30 3.53
C LEU A 91 12.92 9.32 2.03
N SER A 92 12.86 10.51 1.41
CA SER A 92 12.73 10.71 -0.05
C SER A 92 13.74 9.90 -0.86
N LYS A 93 14.94 9.65 -0.29
CA LYS A 93 16.00 8.88 -0.94
C LYS A 93 15.63 7.41 -1.16
N LEU A 94 14.62 6.87 -0.46
CA LEU A 94 14.13 5.52 -0.76
C LEU A 94 13.52 5.43 -2.17
N LEU A 95 12.73 6.44 -2.59
CA LEU A 95 12.21 6.51 -3.95
C LEU A 95 13.33 6.79 -4.97
N THR A 96 14.30 7.62 -4.61
CA THR A 96 15.50 7.87 -5.44
C THR A 96 16.27 6.58 -5.68
N LEU A 97 16.54 5.80 -4.63
CA LEU A 97 17.29 4.54 -4.74
C LEU A 97 16.48 3.46 -5.47
N TYR A 98 15.15 3.43 -5.30
CA TYR A 98 14.29 2.55 -6.08
C TYR A 98 14.46 2.78 -7.59
N ILE A 99 14.41 4.04 -8.04
CA ILE A 99 14.59 4.41 -9.46
C ILE A 99 16.01 4.12 -9.95
N VAL A 100 17.03 4.35 -9.11
CA VAL A 100 18.44 4.06 -9.46
C VAL A 100 18.63 2.55 -9.65
N ILE A 101 18.14 1.71 -8.72
CA ILE A 101 18.26 0.26 -8.84
C ILE A 101 17.47 -0.24 -10.05
N GLN A 102 16.27 0.30 -10.29
CA GLN A 102 15.49 -0.01 -11.49
C GLN A 102 16.28 0.30 -12.77
N ALA A 103 16.95 1.47 -12.84
CA ALA A 103 17.78 1.81 -13.98
C ALA A 103 18.96 0.85 -14.18
N ILE A 104 19.51 0.29 -13.09
CA ILE A 104 20.56 -0.74 -13.14
C ILE A 104 19.98 -2.07 -13.66
N GLN A 105 18.83 -2.50 -13.16
CA GLN A 105 18.17 -3.72 -13.62
C GLN A 105 17.76 -3.64 -15.11
N ASP A 106 17.34 -2.45 -15.54
CA ASP A 106 17.01 -2.18 -16.95
C ASP A 106 18.27 -2.07 -17.86
N GLY A 107 19.47 -2.20 -17.31
CA GLY A 107 20.73 -2.06 -18.07
C GLY A 107 21.08 -0.65 -18.53
N LYS A 108 20.36 0.37 -18.04
CA LYS A 108 20.59 1.80 -18.34
C LYS A 108 21.74 2.39 -17.52
N LEU A 109 22.07 1.74 -16.42
CA LEU A 109 23.14 2.11 -15.50
C LEU A 109 23.83 0.82 -15.03
N SER A 110 25.10 0.87 -14.60
CA SER A 110 25.76 -0.29 -13.98
C SER A 110 26.44 0.08 -12.66
N TRP A 111 26.57 -0.89 -11.76
CA TRP A 111 27.19 -0.67 -10.45
C TRP A 111 28.60 -0.11 -10.53
N ASN A 112 29.38 -0.52 -11.54
CA ASN A 112 30.77 -0.12 -11.73
C ASN A 112 30.91 1.12 -12.63
N GLN A 113 29.81 1.62 -13.19
CA GLN A 113 29.84 2.84 -14.01
C GLN A 113 30.36 4.01 -13.19
N MET A 114 31.33 4.73 -13.75
CA MET A 114 31.93 5.91 -13.14
C MET A 114 31.07 7.15 -13.45
N VAL A 115 30.71 7.88 -12.42
CA VAL A 115 29.92 9.11 -12.48
C VAL A 115 30.83 10.29 -12.12
N LYS A 116 30.84 11.31 -12.98
CA LYS A 116 31.49 12.60 -12.70
C LYS A 116 30.42 13.59 -12.22
N PRO A 117 30.39 13.91 -10.91
CA PRO A 117 29.42 14.87 -10.38
C PRO A 117 29.64 16.27 -11.01
N SER A 118 28.52 17.00 -11.22
CA SER A 118 28.60 18.42 -11.65
C SER A 118 29.21 19.29 -10.54
N ASN A 119 29.69 20.48 -10.92
CA ASN A 119 30.23 21.44 -9.95
C ASN A 119 29.20 21.79 -8.87
N ASN A 120 27.91 21.89 -9.21
CA ASN A 120 26.86 22.13 -8.23
C ASN A 120 26.68 20.96 -7.25
N VAL A 121 26.72 19.72 -7.73
CA VAL A 121 26.66 18.51 -6.89
C VAL A 121 27.85 18.47 -5.93
N CYS A 122 29.07 18.77 -6.42
CA CYS A 122 30.25 18.90 -5.56
C CYS A 122 30.06 20.00 -4.51
N ALA A 123 29.55 21.18 -4.90
CA ALA A 123 29.30 22.30 -3.97
C ALA A 123 28.25 21.98 -2.88
N VAL A 124 27.20 21.18 -3.21
CA VAL A 124 26.25 20.68 -2.19
C VAL A 124 26.91 19.62 -1.31
N SER A 125 27.75 18.75 -1.87
CA SER A 125 28.41 17.68 -1.12
C SER A 125 29.44 18.18 -0.10
N GLN A 126 29.95 19.41 -0.29
CA GLN A 126 30.91 20.07 0.63
C GLN A 126 30.22 20.80 1.79
N ASP A 127 28.89 20.91 1.78
CA ASP A 127 28.15 21.56 2.84
C ASP A 127 28.11 20.64 4.08
N THR A 128 28.88 21.02 5.10
CA THR A 128 29.05 20.27 6.35
C THR A 128 27.83 20.35 7.29
N SER A 129 26.91 21.27 7.04
CA SER A 129 25.64 21.33 7.77
C SER A 129 24.65 20.23 7.33
N LEU A 130 24.96 19.54 6.23
CA LEU A 130 24.15 18.47 5.66
C LEU A 130 24.86 17.11 5.80
N SER A 131 24.06 16.04 5.82
CA SER A 131 24.64 14.69 5.70
C SER A 131 25.30 14.52 4.33
N ASN A 132 26.62 14.45 4.27
CA ASN A 132 27.37 14.37 3.04
C ASN A 132 28.68 13.57 3.18
N VAL A 133 29.11 13.01 2.06
CA VAL A 133 30.52 12.69 1.81
C VAL A 133 31.01 13.71 0.78
N PRO A 134 32.20 14.36 0.99
CA PRO A 134 32.70 15.37 0.06
C PRO A 134 32.99 14.71 -1.30
N LEU A 135 32.40 15.25 -2.37
CA LEU A 135 32.70 14.86 -3.75
C LEU A 135 33.56 15.96 -4.37
N GLU A 136 34.69 15.57 -4.91
CA GLU A 136 35.68 16.50 -5.42
C GLU A 136 35.46 16.81 -6.90
N GLN A 137 35.69 18.07 -7.28
CA GLN A 137 35.56 18.48 -8.67
C GLN A 137 36.55 17.72 -9.57
N GLY A 138 36.07 17.27 -10.73
CA GLY A 138 36.87 16.52 -11.68
C GLY A 138 37.06 15.04 -11.37
N LYS A 139 36.82 14.60 -10.15
CA LYS A 139 36.88 13.17 -9.78
C LYS A 139 35.66 12.42 -10.24
N GLN A 140 35.77 11.10 -10.29
CA GLN A 140 34.70 10.19 -10.63
C GLN A 140 34.48 9.18 -9.51
N TYR A 141 33.23 8.74 -9.32
CA TYR A 141 32.82 7.80 -8.29
C TYR A 141 31.94 6.72 -8.91
N SER A 142 32.12 5.48 -8.50
CA SER A 142 31.24 4.41 -8.99
C SER A 142 29.80 4.60 -8.50
N VAL A 143 28.83 4.19 -9.30
CA VAL A 143 27.43 4.14 -8.90
C VAL A 143 27.26 3.39 -7.59
N LYS A 144 27.97 2.28 -7.40
CA LYS A 144 27.97 1.49 -6.16
C LYS A 144 28.37 2.31 -4.94
N ASN A 145 29.46 3.07 -5.03
CA ASN A 145 29.95 3.89 -3.90
C ASN A 145 28.95 5.02 -3.58
N LEU A 146 28.40 5.68 -4.60
CA LEU A 146 27.39 6.72 -4.43
C LEU A 146 26.09 6.15 -3.82
N TYR A 147 25.67 4.97 -4.26
CA TYR A 147 24.51 4.25 -3.70
C TYR A 147 24.73 3.94 -2.20
N GLN A 148 25.89 3.40 -1.84
CA GLN A 148 26.23 3.09 -0.46
C GLN A 148 26.27 4.37 0.41
N ALA A 149 26.90 5.45 -0.07
CA ALA A 149 26.91 6.72 0.64
C ALA A 149 25.50 7.31 0.82
N THR A 150 24.64 7.19 -0.18
CA THR A 150 23.26 7.64 -0.11
C THR A 150 22.45 6.87 0.93
N LEU A 151 22.60 5.54 1.00
CA LEU A 151 21.80 4.69 1.87
C LEU A 151 22.32 4.69 3.31
N ILE A 152 23.63 4.49 3.50
CA ILE A 152 24.28 4.36 4.81
C ILE A 152 24.37 5.72 5.51
N TYR A 153 24.98 6.70 4.85
CA TYR A 153 25.31 8.00 5.43
C TYR A 153 24.31 9.10 5.09
N SER A 154 23.29 8.77 4.28
CA SER A 154 22.31 9.75 3.81
C SER A 154 22.89 10.88 2.95
N ALA A 155 24.06 10.66 2.31
CA ALA A 155 24.82 11.68 1.58
C ALA A 155 23.98 12.33 0.47
N ASN A 156 23.74 13.63 0.60
CA ASN A 156 22.89 14.39 -0.34
C ASN A 156 23.57 14.56 -1.70
N GLY A 157 24.85 14.92 -1.72
CA GLY A 157 25.62 15.02 -2.95
C GLY A 157 25.68 13.71 -3.73
N ALA A 158 25.81 12.57 -3.03
CA ALA A 158 25.80 11.25 -3.66
C ALA A 158 24.44 10.94 -4.30
N ALA A 159 23.34 11.23 -3.63
CA ALA A 159 21.99 11.08 -4.20
C ALA A 159 21.78 11.96 -5.45
N MET A 160 22.29 13.21 -5.42
CA MET A 160 22.24 14.11 -6.57
C MET A 160 23.09 13.60 -7.75
N ALA A 161 24.27 13.05 -7.48
CA ALA A 161 25.14 12.46 -8.51
C ALA A 161 24.45 11.25 -9.17
N LEU A 162 23.80 10.38 -8.39
CA LEU A 162 23.02 9.27 -8.92
C LEU A 162 21.83 9.75 -9.77
N ALA A 163 21.09 10.75 -9.30
CA ALA A 163 20.00 11.35 -10.06
C ALA A 163 20.46 11.94 -11.40
N GLN A 164 21.64 12.61 -11.38
CA GLN A 164 22.28 13.11 -12.59
C GLN A 164 22.69 11.98 -13.54
N ALA A 165 23.23 10.88 -13.03
CA ALA A 165 23.65 9.73 -13.84
C ALA A 165 22.46 9.04 -14.52
N VAL A 166 21.31 8.94 -13.85
CA VAL A 166 20.10 8.32 -14.41
C VAL A 166 19.39 9.22 -15.41
N ALA A 167 19.22 10.51 -15.11
CA ALA A 167 18.32 11.39 -15.86
C ALA A 167 19.00 12.59 -16.54
N GLY A 168 20.31 12.77 -16.34
CA GLY A 168 21.07 13.87 -16.88
C GLY A 168 20.85 15.21 -16.15
N SER A 169 19.78 15.37 -15.35
CA SER A 169 19.55 16.56 -14.52
C SER A 169 18.61 16.29 -13.35
N GLN A 170 18.72 17.11 -12.29
CA GLN A 170 17.85 17.00 -11.11
C GLN A 170 16.37 17.18 -11.48
N LYS A 171 16.04 18.18 -12.31
CA LYS A 171 14.66 18.43 -12.76
C LYS A 171 14.05 17.21 -13.46
N LYS A 172 14.79 16.61 -14.40
CA LYS A 172 14.32 15.39 -15.10
C LYS A 172 14.14 14.24 -14.13
N PHE A 173 15.07 14.05 -13.19
CA PHE A 173 14.97 12.98 -12.18
C PHE A 173 13.77 13.18 -11.26
N VAL A 174 13.50 14.39 -10.77
CA VAL A 174 12.32 14.70 -9.96
C VAL A 174 11.03 14.39 -10.72
N ASN A 175 10.98 14.68 -12.03
CA ASN A 175 9.84 14.30 -12.86
C ASN A 175 9.70 12.78 -12.97
N MET A 176 10.81 12.02 -13.05
CA MET A 176 10.79 10.56 -12.98
C MET A 176 10.26 10.07 -11.61
N MET A 177 10.69 10.69 -10.50
CA MET A 177 10.18 10.37 -9.17
C MET A 177 8.66 10.56 -9.09
N ARG A 178 8.12 11.64 -9.63
CA ARG A 178 6.67 11.92 -9.69
C ARG A 178 5.92 10.88 -10.53
N GLN A 179 6.49 10.48 -11.67
CA GLN A 179 5.91 9.44 -12.52
C GLN A 179 5.92 8.08 -11.83
N GLU A 180 7.04 7.74 -11.17
CA GLU A 180 7.15 6.46 -10.47
C GLU A 180 6.21 6.40 -9.26
N ALA A 181 6.10 7.47 -8.47
CA ALA A 181 5.13 7.58 -7.39
C ALA A 181 3.69 7.30 -7.90
N LYS A 182 3.31 7.90 -9.04
CA LYS A 182 2.00 7.64 -9.66
C LYS A 182 1.82 6.18 -10.08
N LYS A 183 2.83 5.53 -10.65
CA LYS A 183 2.78 4.11 -11.02
C LYS A 183 2.58 3.22 -9.78
N LEU A 184 3.18 3.59 -8.66
CA LEU A 184 2.99 2.93 -7.37
C LEU A 184 1.60 3.21 -6.75
N GLY A 185 0.78 4.09 -7.36
CA GLY A 185 -0.53 4.46 -6.84
C GLY A 185 -0.52 5.65 -5.87
N ILE A 186 0.62 6.33 -5.73
CA ILE A 186 0.80 7.52 -4.88
C ILE A 186 0.45 8.76 -5.70
N ASN A 187 -0.66 9.43 -5.37
CA ASN A 187 -1.20 10.52 -6.18
C ASN A 187 -1.17 11.90 -5.50
N ASP A 188 -0.88 11.94 -4.20
CA ASP A 188 -0.93 13.14 -3.34
C ASP A 188 0.45 13.58 -2.83
N ALA A 189 1.51 12.86 -3.17
CA ALA A 189 2.86 13.22 -2.81
C ALA A 189 3.32 14.52 -3.47
N GLN A 190 4.04 15.33 -2.72
CA GLN A 190 4.71 16.54 -3.21
C GLN A 190 6.21 16.25 -3.31
N ILE A 191 6.77 16.29 -4.54
CA ILE A 191 8.16 15.88 -4.79
C ILE A 191 8.87 17.01 -5.54
N TYR A 192 9.93 17.56 -4.94
CA TYR A 192 10.69 18.70 -5.44
C TYR A 192 12.18 18.41 -5.58
N THR A 193 12.72 17.48 -4.78
CA THR A 193 14.15 17.14 -4.78
C THR A 193 14.36 15.62 -4.71
N CYS A 194 15.47 15.15 -5.24
CA CYS A 194 15.84 13.73 -5.13
C CYS A 194 16.38 13.37 -3.72
N THR A 195 16.67 14.37 -2.89
CA THR A 195 17.34 14.21 -1.60
C THR A 195 16.38 14.30 -0.41
N GLY A 196 15.27 15.04 -0.57
CA GLY A 196 14.41 15.48 0.51
C GLY A 196 14.90 16.73 1.24
N LEU A 197 15.93 17.41 0.74
CA LEU A 197 16.31 18.75 1.18
C LEU A 197 15.25 19.77 0.77
N THR A 198 15.25 20.95 1.42
CA THR A 198 14.51 22.10 0.90
C THR A 198 15.01 22.48 -0.49
N ASN A 199 14.12 23.04 -1.30
CA ASN A 199 14.45 23.39 -2.70
C ASN A 199 15.67 24.33 -2.80
N LYS A 200 15.82 25.30 -1.90
CA LYS A 200 16.96 26.25 -1.89
C LYS A 200 18.31 25.56 -1.68
N LEU A 201 18.36 24.47 -0.91
CA LEU A 201 19.60 23.74 -0.62
C LEU A 201 20.10 22.93 -1.83
N MET A 202 19.29 22.77 -2.87
CA MET A 202 19.73 22.23 -4.16
C MET A 202 20.56 23.21 -4.98
N LYS A 203 20.69 24.48 -4.54
CA LYS A 203 21.43 25.57 -5.17
C LYS A 203 20.96 25.78 -6.63
N SER A 204 21.86 25.73 -7.63
CA SER A 204 21.50 25.90 -9.06
C SER A 204 20.63 24.77 -9.63
N ASP A 205 20.53 23.63 -8.95
CA ASP A 205 19.67 22.49 -9.31
C ASP A 205 18.28 22.57 -8.63
N ALA A 206 17.93 23.69 -7.99
CA ALA A 206 16.61 23.91 -7.41
C ALA A 206 15.51 23.72 -8.47
N TYR A 207 14.41 23.05 -8.09
CA TYR A 207 13.30 22.83 -9.01
C TYR A 207 12.61 24.17 -9.32
N PRO A 208 12.48 24.57 -10.60
CA PRO A 208 11.98 25.89 -10.97
C PRO A 208 10.50 26.06 -10.64
N GLY A 209 10.11 27.31 -10.28
CA GLY A 209 8.73 27.67 -10.00
C GLY A 209 8.18 27.13 -8.68
N VAL A 210 9.06 26.69 -7.79
CA VAL A 210 8.71 26.12 -6.47
C VAL A 210 9.33 26.97 -5.36
N SER A 211 8.62 27.13 -4.25
CA SER A 211 9.13 27.85 -3.08
C SER A 211 10.53 27.37 -2.66
N PRO A 212 11.43 28.28 -2.31
CA PRO A 212 12.75 27.91 -1.77
C PRO A 212 12.70 27.00 -0.55
N ASN A 213 11.67 27.09 0.26
CA ASN A 213 11.48 26.30 1.48
C ASN A 213 10.61 25.05 1.26
N ALA A 214 10.23 24.73 0.02
CA ALA A 214 9.47 23.52 -0.26
C ALA A 214 10.30 22.27 0.04
N GLU A 215 9.70 21.33 0.74
CA GLU A 215 10.23 19.99 1.03
C GLU A 215 9.32 18.92 0.45
N ASN A 216 9.89 17.75 0.17
CA ASN A 216 9.08 16.61 -0.24
C ASN A 216 8.14 16.19 0.88
N LYS A 217 6.86 15.93 0.50
CA LYS A 217 5.85 15.44 1.43
C LYS A 217 5.28 14.11 0.93
N PHE A 218 5.16 13.19 1.85
CA PHE A 218 4.53 11.88 1.66
C PHE A 218 3.74 11.52 2.92
N SER A 219 2.77 10.67 2.79
CA SER A 219 2.12 10.03 3.92
C SER A 219 2.96 8.84 4.45
N ALA A 220 2.68 8.38 5.66
CA ALA A 220 3.31 7.16 6.18
C ALA A 220 2.94 5.94 5.30
N LYS A 221 1.75 5.93 4.74
CA LYS A 221 1.28 4.91 3.82
C LYS A 221 2.06 4.90 2.51
N ASP A 222 2.38 6.08 1.94
CA ASP A 222 3.21 6.18 0.75
C ASP A 222 4.62 5.66 1.00
N MET A 223 5.20 6.05 2.13
CA MET A 223 6.54 5.59 2.50
C MET A 223 6.58 4.08 2.74
N ALA A 224 5.52 3.51 3.34
CA ALA A 224 5.39 2.06 3.51
C ALA A 224 5.27 1.35 2.16
N LEU A 225 4.50 1.90 1.23
CA LEU A 225 4.32 1.35 -0.12
C LEU A 225 5.62 1.39 -0.94
N ILE A 226 6.34 2.52 -0.94
CA ILE A 226 7.66 2.64 -1.58
C ILE A 226 8.63 1.62 -0.98
N SER A 227 8.68 1.51 0.34
CA SER A 227 9.59 0.59 1.05
C SER A 227 9.24 -0.87 0.80
N MET A 228 7.94 -1.21 0.75
CA MET A 228 7.46 -2.55 0.42
C MET A 228 7.89 -2.95 -0.98
N LYS A 229 7.67 -2.07 -1.96
CA LYS A 229 8.08 -2.32 -3.35
C LYS A 229 9.58 -2.46 -3.48
N LEU A 230 10.33 -1.58 -2.82
CA LEU A 230 11.79 -1.64 -2.81
C LEU A 230 12.32 -2.96 -2.24
N LEU A 231 11.73 -3.47 -1.16
CA LEU A 231 12.14 -4.73 -0.54
C LEU A 231 11.67 -5.95 -1.34
N GLN A 232 10.49 -5.90 -1.95
CA GLN A 232 9.97 -7.00 -2.77
C GLN A 232 10.74 -7.18 -4.08
N GLU A 233 11.10 -6.08 -4.74
CA GLU A 233 11.75 -6.11 -6.05
C GLU A 233 13.28 -6.14 -5.94
N TYR A 234 13.84 -5.56 -4.87
CA TYR A 234 15.28 -5.41 -4.64
C TYR A 234 15.67 -5.79 -3.20
N PRO A 235 15.43 -7.04 -2.76
CA PRO A 235 15.61 -7.45 -1.37
C PRO A 235 17.07 -7.33 -0.88
N GLU A 236 18.04 -7.27 -1.79
CA GLU A 236 19.45 -7.10 -1.47
C GLU A 236 19.78 -5.72 -0.84
N ILE A 237 18.85 -4.75 -0.91
CA ILE A 237 19.06 -3.44 -0.27
C ILE A 237 19.35 -3.57 1.23
N VAL A 238 18.80 -4.58 1.89
CA VAL A 238 19.04 -4.82 3.32
C VAL A 238 20.52 -5.15 3.62
N LYS A 239 21.25 -5.72 2.66
CA LYS A 239 22.70 -5.98 2.82
C LYS A 239 23.49 -4.68 2.97
N THR A 240 23.01 -3.59 2.36
CA THR A 240 23.66 -2.28 2.49
C THR A 240 23.08 -1.48 3.65
N SER A 241 21.75 -1.48 3.84
CA SER A 241 21.11 -0.71 4.92
C SER A 241 21.47 -1.22 6.31
N SER A 242 21.86 -2.48 6.45
CA SER A 242 22.33 -3.08 7.72
C SER A 242 23.81 -2.84 8.05
N VAL A 243 24.56 -2.23 7.13
CA VAL A 243 25.97 -1.90 7.39
C VAL A 243 26.03 -0.73 8.38
N LYS A 244 26.74 -0.94 9.51
CA LYS A 244 26.87 0.08 10.57
C LYS A 244 27.85 1.18 10.20
N GLU A 245 28.97 0.79 9.63
CA GLU A 245 30.05 1.70 9.28
C GLU A 245 30.73 1.24 7.98
N MET A 246 31.13 2.19 7.16
CA MET A 246 31.81 1.94 5.89
C MET A 246 32.70 3.13 5.54
N SER A 247 33.90 2.88 5.00
CA SER A 247 34.75 3.92 4.47
C SER A 247 34.33 4.34 3.07
N PHE A 248 34.33 5.63 2.80
CA PHE A 248 34.14 6.22 1.48
C PHE A 248 35.40 6.94 1.05
N ASN A 249 35.94 6.59 -0.12
CA ASN A 249 37.12 7.26 -0.69
C ASN A 249 36.67 8.46 -1.55
N THR A 250 37.02 9.67 -1.15
CA THR A 250 36.72 10.90 -1.89
C THR A 250 37.69 11.18 -3.05
N GLY A 251 38.79 10.44 -3.10
CA GLY A 251 39.91 10.66 -4.00
C GLY A 251 41.13 11.20 -3.26
N ASN A 252 40.96 12.10 -2.29
CA ASN A 252 42.05 12.69 -1.49
C ASN A 252 42.06 12.20 -0.05
N GLN A 253 40.91 11.74 0.46
CA GLN A 253 40.78 11.27 1.86
C GLN A 253 39.80 10.12 1.99
N GLN A 254 39.85 9.44 3.12
CA GLN A 254 38.87 8.44 3.54
C GLN A 254 37.91 9.08 4.54
N VAL A 255 36.58 8.94 4.28
CA VAL A 255 35.54 9.38 5.19
C VAL A 255 34.84 8.16 5.79
N GLN A 256 34.83 8.06 7.12
CA GLN A 256 34.10 7.02 7.82
C GLN A 256 32.59 7.38 7.86
N MET A 257 31.81 6.63 7.11
CA MET A 257 30.35 6.74 7.10
C MET A 257 29.77 5.91 8.24
N LYS A 258 29.18 6.55 9.25
CA LYS A 258 28.41 5.88 10.31
C LYS A 258 26.94 5.90 9.93
N ASN A 259 26.29 4.73 9.99
CA ASN A 259 24.87 4.62 9.68
C ASN A 259 24.02 5.36 10.72
N TRP A 260 23.12 6.19 10.25
CA TRP A 260 22.17 6.92 11.10
C TRP A 260 21.07 6.03 11.72
N ASN A 261 21.01 4.76 11.33
CA ASN A 261 20.08 3.80 11.94
C ASN A 261 20.67 3.22 13.23
N TRP A 262 20.36 3.84 14.35
CA TRP A 262 20.84 3.40 15.66
C TRP A 262 20.19 2.11 16.17
N MET A 263 19.13 1.61 15.49
CA MET A 263 18.50 0.34 15.83
C MET A 263 19.22 -0.89 15.24
N LEU A 264 20.24 -0.69 14.42
CA LEU A 264 21.06 -1.79 13.93
C LEU A 264 21.71 -2.57 15.09
N PRO A 265 21.93 -3.89 14.97
CA PRO A 265 22.55 -4.70 16.01
C PRO A 265 23.83 -4.08 16.54
N GLY A 266 23.91 -3.87 17.88
CA GLY A 266 25.02 -3.19 18.53
C GLY A 266 25.05 -1.67 18.36
N GLY A 267 23.99 -1.03 17.84
CA GLY A 267 23.77 0.41 17.85
C GLY A 267 23.19 0.90 19.18
N GLN A 268 23.15 2.23 19.38
CA GLN A 268 22.68 2.86 20.63
C GLN A 268 21.23 2.52 20.99
N CYS A 269 20.37 2.30 20.00
CA CYS A 269 18.96 1.94 20.16
C CYS A 269 18.69 0.52 19.66
N SER A 270 19.71 -0.33 19.65
CA SER A 270 19.60 -1.73 19.24
C SER A 270 18.49 -2.44 20.04
N TYR A 271 17.66 -3.19 19.35
CA TYR A 271 16.54 -3.92 19.96
C TYR A 271 16.77 -5.42 19.80
N THR A 272 17.26 -6.07 20.87
CA THR A 272 17.71 -7.47 20.81
C THR A 272 16.60 -8.47 20.51
N LEU A 273 15.35 -8.15 20.84
CA LEU A 273 14.19 -9.02 20.56
C LEU A 273 13.80 -9.03 19.08
N LEU A 274 14.16 -7.98 18.33
CA LEU A 274 13.81 -7.81 16.93
C LEU A 274 15.00 -7.19 16.18
N PRO A 275 15.78 -7.99 15.43
CA PRO A 275 16.93 -7.48 14.69
C PRO A 275 16.45 -6.57 13.55
N VAL A 276 16.67 -5.26 13.70
CA VAL A 276 16.38 -4.26 12.67
C VAL A 276 17.53 -4.28 11.65
N ASP A 277 17.22 -4.36 10.35
CA ASP A 277 18.18 -4.47 9.26
C ASP A 277 18.06 -3.34 8.21
N GLY A 278 17.23 -2.36 8.46
CA GLY A 278 17.02 -1.22 7.57
C GLY A 278 15.95 -0.27 8.11
N LEU A 279 15.51 0.73 7.32
CA LEU A 279 16.01 1.10 6.00
C LEU A 279 16.65 2.48 6.01
N LYS A 280 15.92 3.53 6.48
CA LYS A 280 16.35 4.92 6.31
C LYS A 280 15.80 5.85 7.38
N THR A 281 16.65 6.79 7.81
CA THR A 281 16.28 7.95 8.65
C THR A 281 16.06 9.20 7.80
N GLY A 282 15.28 10.14 8.32
CA GLY A 282 15.08 11.47 7.76
C GLY A 282 14.94 12.50 8.88
N THR A 283 15.50 13.69 8.71
CA THR A 283 15.40 14.79 9.69
C THR A 283 15.43 16.12 8.94
N SER A 284 14.51 17.00 9.28
CA SER A 284 14.52 18.44 9.01
C SER A 284 13.68 19.14 10.06
N ASP A 285 13.78 20.48 10.18
CA ASP A 285 12.98 21.25 11.12
C ASP A 285 11.47 21.04 10.90
N ALA A 286 11.04 20.99 9.62
CA ALA A 286 9.64 20.79 9.27
C ALA A 286 9.18 19.34 9.45
N ALA A 287 10.06 18.36 9.10
CA ALA A 287 9.75 16.95 9.21
C ALA A 287 9.76 16.44 10.66
N GLY A 288 10.60 17.00 11.52
CA GLY A 288 10.99 16.35 12.77
C GLY A 288 11.83 15.12 12.51
N ALA A 289 11.82 14.16 13.41
CA ALA A 289 12.54 12.91 13.27
C ALA A 289 11.68 11.83 12.61
N CYS A 290 12.12 11.33 11.45
CA CYS A 290 11.43 10.30 10.67
C CYS A 290 12.28 9.04 10.55
N PHE A 291 11.64 7.87 10.48
CA PHE A 291 12.32 6.59 10.28
C PHE A 291 11.41 5.58 9.56
N VAL A 292 11.96 4.94 8.55
CA VAL A 292 11.45 3.68 8.01
C VAL A 292 12.31 2.57 8.57
N GLY A 293 11.73 1.76 9.42
CA GLY A 293 12.36 0.59 10.03
C GLY A 293 11.85 -0.72 9.44
N THR A 294 12.70 -1.72 9.33
CA THR A 294 12.29 -3.08 8.94
C THR A 294 13.01 -4.12 9.77
N THR A 295 12.32 -5.20 10.06
CA THR A 295 12.84 -6.37 10.77
C THR A 295 12.24 -7.63 10.17
N ASN A 296 13.03 -8.70 10.11
CA ASN A 296 12.57 -10.01 9.71
C ASN A 296 12.70 -10.96 10.91
N LYS A 297 11.57 -11.43 11.41
CA LYS A 297 11.52 -12.42 12.49
C LYS A 297 10.82 -13.67 11.96
N ASP A 298 11.48 -14.81 12.13
CA ASP A 298 10.95 -16.14 11.74
C ASP A 298 10.50 -16.21 10.26
N GLY A 299 11.19 -15.49 9.37
CA GLY A 299 10.87 -15.42 7.94
C GLY A 299 9.73 -14.45 7.59
N HIS A 300 9.20 -13.72 8.56
CA HIS A 300 8.11 -12.76 8.36
C HIS A 300 8.59 -11.34 8.59
N ARG A 301 8.73 -10.60 7.50
CA ARG A 301 9.21 -9.23 7.52
C ARG A 301 8.06 -8.25 7.73
N ILE A 302 8.26 -7.30 8.64
CA ILE A 302 7.40 -6.13 8.78
C ILE A 302 8.16 -4.86 8.41
N ILE A 303 7.43 -3.87 7.93
CA ILE A 303 7.90 -2.52 7.67
C ILE A 303 7.15 -1.58 8.61
N THR A 304 7.88 -0.71 9.29
CA THR A 304 7.31 0.35 10.14
C THR A 304 7.74 1.71 9.63
N VAL A 305 6.82 2.65 9.59
CA VAL A 305 7.10 4.05 9.26
C VAL A 305 6.66 4.91 10.41
N VAL A 306 7.57 5.75 10.87
CA VAL A 306 7.37 6.77 11.91
C VAL A 306 7.74 8.12 11.32
N LEU A 307 6.80 9.06 11.27
CA LEU A 307 6.98 10.40 10.73
C LEU A 307 6.70 11.45 11.80
N GLY A 308 7.61 12.41 11.93
CA GLY A 308 7.42 13.56 12.81
C GLY A 308 7.47 13.24 14.30
N ALA A 309 8.36 12.34 14.71
CA ALA A 309 8.74 12.20 16.11
C ALA A 309 9.50 13.45 16.59
N SER A 310 9.64 13.61 17.89
CA SER A 310 10.48 14.66 18.49
C SER A 310 11.90 14.66 17.90
N HIS A 311 12.46 15.85 17.75
CA HIS A 311 13.86 16.09 17.38
C HIS A 311 14.39 17.29 18.15
N LYS A 312 14.80 17.07 19.39
CA LYS A 312 15.33 18.14 20.24
C LYS A 312 16.77 18.49 19.90
N ASN A 313 17.53 17.51 19.45
CA ASN A 313 18.93 17.61 19.00
C ASN A 313 19.33 16.35 18.23
N ASP A 314 20.55 16.29 17.73
CA ASP A 314 21.06 15.17 16.95
C ASP A 314 21.17 13.84 17.71
N SER A 315 21.14 13.89 19.04
CA SER A 315 21.17 12.70 19.92
C SER A 315 19.78 12.27 20.39
N ASP A 316 18.69 12.90 19.93
CA ASP A 316 17.32 12.54 20.32
C ASP A 316 16.91 11.18 19.71
N PRO A 317 16.69 10.13 20.55
CA PRO A 317 16.34 8.80 20.08
C PRO A 317 14.86 8.63 19.77
N ALA A 318 14.04 9.67 19.85
CA ALA A 318 12.58 9.60 19.84
C ALA A 318 12.02 8.73 18.71
N ARG A 319 12.51 8.90 17.44
CA ARG A 319 12.07 8.09 16.30
C ARG A 319 12.27 6.58 16.51
N PHE A 320 13.38 6.21 17.14
CA PHE A 320 13.71 4.82 17.41
C PHE A 320 12.89 4.25 18.57
N VAL A 321 12.69 5.03 19.62
CA VAL A 321 11.81 4.67 20.75
C VAL A 321 10.38 4.41 20.26
N GLN A 322 9.84 5.29 19.42
CA GLN A 322 8.50 5.11 18.87
C GLN A 322 8.43 3.88 17.92
N THR A 323 9.49 3.65 17.15
CA THR A 323 9.59 2.46 16.31
C THR A 323 9.67 1.16 17.12
N GLN A 324 10.44 1.13 18.21
CA GLN A 324 10.48 -0.02 19.12
C GLN A 324 9.11 -0.31 19.74
N LYS A 325 8.39 0.73 20.19
CA LYS A 325 7.02 0.59 20.71
C LYS A 325 6.10 -0.03 19.64
N LEU A 326 6.18 0.47 18.41
CA LEU A 326 5.37 0.00 17.30
C LEU A 326 5.68 -1.47 16.94
N MET A 327 6.96 -1.81 16.76
CA MET A 327 7.37 -3.18 16.46
C MET A 327 6.98 -4.13 17.58
N SER A 328 7.22 -3.74 18.85
CA SER A 328 6.81 -4.54 20.02
C SER A 328 5.31 -4.77 20.04
N TYR A 329 4.51 -3.73 19.79
CA TYR A 329 3.06 -3.84 19.73
C TYR A 329 2.62 -4.89 18.69
N ILE A 330 3.20 -4.88 17.48
CA ILE A 330 2.83 -5.84 16.44
C ILE A 330 3.09 -7.27 16.90
N TYR A 331 4.30 -7.58 17.36
CA TYR A 331 4.64 -8.95 17.77
C TYR A 331 3.98 -9.40 19.08
N HIS A 332 3.53 -8.46 19.94
CA HIS A 332 2.71 -8.80 21.10
C HIS A 332 1.24 -8.98 20.76
N THR A 333 0.72 -8.28 19.75
CA THR A 333 -0.71 -8.28 19.41
C THR A 333 -1.08 -9.35 18.41
N TYR A 334 -0.18 -9.69 17.49
CA TYR A 334 -0.47 -10.55 16.34
C TYR A 334 0.33 -11.85 16.37
N ASN A 335 -0.26 -12.89 15.76
CA ASN A 335 0.41 -14.11 15.33
C ASN A 335 0.34 -14.21 13.82
N TYR A 336 1.39 -14.75 13.20
CA TYR A 336 1.37 -15.09 11.78
C TYR A 336 0.74 -16.45 11.58
N VAL A 337 -0.30 -16.53 10.77
CA VAL A 337 -1.07 -17.74 10.51
C VAL A 337 -1.05 -18.06 9.02
N ILE A 338 -0.67 -19.28 8.68
CA ILE A 338 -0.68 -19.77 7.30
C ILE A 338 -2.00 -20.49 7.03
N LEU A 339 -2.80 -19.94 6.12
CA LEU A 339 -3.96 -20.61 5.55
C LEU A 339 -3.47 -21.52 4.43
N LYS A 340 -3.62 -22.82 4.56
CA LYS A 340 -3.16 -23.79 3.56
C LYS A 340 -4.00 -23.70 2.28
N LYS A 341 -3.44 -24.13 1.15
CA LYS A 341 -4.18 -24.31 -0.10
C LYS A 341 -5.40 -25.20 0.13
N GLY A 342 -6.56 -24.81 -0.37
CA GLY A 342 -7.82 -25.54 -0.23
C GLY A 342 -8.49 -25.45 1.15
N GLN A 343 -7.83 -24.82 2.14
CA GLN A 343 -8.36 -24.75 3.53
C GLN A 343 -9.58 -23.83 3.62
N LYS A 344 -9.64 -22.78 2.83
CA LYS A 344 -10.76 -21.85 2.81
C LYS A 344 -11.64 -22.07 1.60
N THR A 345 -12.93 -22.22 1.86
CA THR A 345 -13.92 -22.56 0.82
C THR A 345 -15.13 -21.66 0.93
N ALA A 346 -15.81 -21.47 -0.22
CA ALA A 346 -17.11 -20.83 -0.31
C ALA A 346 -17.99 -21.63 -1.28
N THR A 347 -19.30 -21.49 -1.14
CA THR A 347 -20.28 -22.07 -2.06
C THR A 347 -20.85 -20.96 -2.90
N LEU A 348 -20.82 -21.13 -4.22
CA LEU A 348 -21.33 -20.16 -5.20
C LEU A 348 -22.50 -20.76 -5.98
N PRO A 349 -23.56 -19.98 -6.25
CA PRO A 349 -24.69 -20.44 -7.06
C PRO A 349 -24.28 -20.63 -8.51
N VAL A 350 -24.86 -21.64 -9.17
CA VAL A 350 -24.62 -21.95 -10.57
C VAL A 350 -25.90 -21.86 -11.38
N TYR A 351 -25.89 -21.04 -12.41
CA TYR A 351 -26.98 -20.87 -13.36
C TYR A 351 -26.93 -21.93 -14.46
N HIS A 352 -28.04 -22.62 -14.67
CA HIS A 352 -28.21 -23.70 -15.66
C HIS A 352 -27.18 -24.86 -15.51
N GLY A 353 -26.64 -25.07 -14.31
CA GLY A 353 -25.81 -26.24 -14.01
C GLY A 353 -26.61 -27.45 -13.58
N LYS A 354 -26.11 -28.71 -13.76
CA LYS A 354 -26.70 -29.89 -13.13
C LYS A 354 -26.73 -29.77 -11.61
N GLN A 355 -25.67 -29.22 -11.01
CA GLN A 355 -25.65 -28.78 -9.64
C GLN A 355 -25.98 -27.28 -9.58
N VAL A 356 -26.85 -26.87 -8.65
CA VAL A 356 -27.26 -25.46 -8.45
C VAL A 356 -26.23 -24.65 -7.71
N ASN A 357 -25.25 -25.30 -7.11
CA ASN A 357 -24.13 -24.70 -6.38
C ASN A 357 -22.81 -25.41 -6.71
N VAL A 358 -21.72 -24.70 -6.62
CA VAL A 358 -20.37 -25.25 -6.71
C VAL A 358 -19.53 -24.75 -5.54
N LYS A 359 -18.74 -25.62 -4.93
CA LYS A 359 -17.75 -25.28 -3.92
C LYS A 359 -16.51 -24.74 -4.60
N VAL A 360 -15.97 -23.64 -4.10
CA VAL A 360 -14.70 -23.05 -4.55
C VAL A 360 -13.73 -22.97 -3.39
N ALA A 361 -12.42 -23.04 -3.69
CA ALA A 361 -11.36 -23.03 -2.68
C ALA A 361 -10.22 -22.10 -3.08
N ASN A 362 -9.42 -21.66 -2.09
CA ASN A 362 -8.19 -20.90 -2.34
C ASN A 362 -7.14 -21.75 -3.04
N THR A 363 -6.49 -21.18 -4.07
CA THR A 363 -5.54 -21.89 -4.94
C THR A 363 -4.13 -21.99 -4.38
N SER A 364 -3.77 -21.13 -3.44
CA SER A 364 -2.44 -21.07 -2.81
C SER A 364 -2.56 -20.97 -1.29
N ALA A 365 -1.48 -21.29 -0.61
CA ALA A 365 -1.34 -20.92 0.79
C ALA A 365 -1.18 -19.39 0.91
N GLU A 366 -1.73 -18.82 1.98
CA GLU A 366 -1.62 -17.39 2.27
C GLU A 366 -1.28 -17.17 3.74
N GLY A 367 -0.30 -16.31 3.98
CA GLY A 367 0.07 -15.92 5.32
C GLY A 367 -0.62 -14.64 5.74
N LEU A 368 -1.18 -14.62 6.93
CA LEU A 368 -1.92 -13.49 7.49
C LEU A 368 -1.49 -13.22 8.92
N TRP A 369 -1.35 -11.96 9.27
CA TRP A 369 -1.22 -11.53 10.65
C TRP A 369 -2.61 -11.42 11.27
N LEU A 370 -2.89 -12.25 12.26
CA LEU A 370 -4.16 -12.26 12.98
C LEU A 370 -3.92 -11.87 14.44
N LYS A 371 -4.82 -11.09 15.02
CA LYS A 371 -4.75 -10.79 16.47
C LYS A 371 -4.69 -12.09 17.26
N LYS A 372 -3.89 -12.11 18.32
CA LYS A 372 -3.78 -13.27 19.21
C LYS A 372 -5.17 -13.70 19.72
N GLY A 373 -5.40 -15.00 19.75
CA GLY A 373 -6.73 -15.56 20.04
C GLY A 373 -7.60 -15.80 18.80
N THR A 374 -7.33 -15.14 17.66
CA THR A 374 -8.04 -15.40 16.40
C THR A 374 -7.51 -16.71 15.79
N LYS A 375 -8.37 -17.71 15.67
CA LYS A 375 -8.03 -19.00 15.02
C LYS A 375 -8.24 -18.90 13.51
N ALA A 376 -7.57 -19.78 12.74
CA ALA A 376 -7.76 -19.86 11.28
C ALA A 376 -9.24 -20.05 10.88
N ASN A 377 -10.03 -20.74 11.70
CA ASN A 377 -11.48 -20.94 11.47
C ASN A 377 -12.30 -19.66 11.56
N ASN A 378 -11.85 -18.65 12.33
CA ASN A 378 -12.51 -17.35 12.42
C ASN A 378 -12.28 -16.48 11.17
N VAL A 379 -11.37 -16.88 10.29
CA VAL A 379 -11.16 -16.20 9.00
C VAL A 379 -12.27 -16.64 8.05
N ALA A 380 -13.20 -15.75 7.76
CA ALA A 380 -14.22 -15.93 6.74
C ALA A 380 -13.68 -15.50 5.37
N VAL A 381 -14.40 -15.86 4.31
CA VAL A 381 -13.99 -15.54 2.94
C VAL A 381 -15.13 -14.92 2.15
N LYS A 382 -14.79 -13.98 1.28
CA LYS A 382 -15.70 -13.40 0.28
C LYS A 382 -15.08 -13.59 -1.10
N VAL A 383 -15.85 -14.17 -2.03
CA VAL A 383 -15.39 -14.42 -3.40
C VAL A 383 -15.85 -13.30 -4.32
N ASN A 384 -14.91 -12.69 -5.03
CA ASN A 384 -15.20 -11.80 -6.15
C ASN A 384 -15.10 -12.61 -7.43
N VAL A 385 -16.22 -12.88 -8.04
CA VAL A 385 -16.29 -13.68 -9.28
C VAL A 385 -15.90 -12.84 -10.50
N LYS A 386 -15.23 -13.46 -11.46
CA LYS A 386 -14.93 -12.85 -12.77
C LYS A 386 -16.25 -12.58 -13.50
N LYS A 387 -16.44 -11.35 -13.98
CA LYS A 387 -17.67 -10.94 -14.70
C LYS A 387 -17.97 -11.82 -15.91
N SER A 388 -16.93 -12.31 -16.61
CA SER A 388 -17.06 -13.19 -17.78
C SER A 388 -17.68 -14.57 -17.48
N LEU A 389 -17.66 -15.01 -16.23
CA LEU A 389 -18.23 -16.29 -15.79
C LEU A 389 -19.62 -16.15 -15.17
N LEU A 390 -20.12 -14.91 -15.03
CA LEU A 390 -21.43 -14.68 -14.47
C LEU A 390 -22.54 -14.81 -15.53
N ASN A 391 -23.72 -15.22 -15.09
CA ASN A 391 -24.93 -15.16 -15.89
C ASN A 391 -25.31 -13.69 -16.20
N LYS A 392 -26.27 -13.47 -17.11
CA LYS A 392 -26.73 -12.12 -17.52
C LYS A 392 -27.21 -11.24 -16.35
N LYS A 393 -27.70 -11.84 -15.27
CA LYS A 393 -28.13 -11.11 -14.05
C LYS A 393 -26.98 -10.80 -13.10
N GLY A 394 -25.78 -11.37 -13.32
CA GLY A 394 -24.59 -11.12 -12.50
C GLY A 394 -24.62 -11.76 -11.11
N ASN A 395 -25.54 -12.70 -10.83
CA ASN A 395 -25.75 -13.27 -9.51
C ASN A 395 -25.36 -14.75 -9.36
N ALA A 396 -24.98 -15.42 -10.43
CA ALA A 396 -24.58 -16.84 -10.43
C ALA A 396 -23.53 -17.12 -11.49
N LEU A 397 -22.69 -18.14 -11.28
CA LEU A 397 -21.78 -18.68 -12.30
C LEU A 397 -22.56 -19.35 -13.41
N ALA A 398 -22.19 -19.15 -14.66
CA ALA A 398 -22.82 -19.79 -15.82
C ALA A 398 -22.20 -21.18 -16.08
N ALA A 399 -23.01 -22.23 -16.08
CA ALA A 399 -22.54 -23.57 -16.49
C ALA A 399 -22.32 -23.67 -18.02
N PRO A 400 -21.38 -24.53 -18.49
CA PRO A 400 -20.60 -25.49 -17.74
C PRO A 400 -19.42 -24.86 -17.03
N LEU A 401 -18.90 -25.51 -15.96
CA LEU A 401 -17.67 -25.14 -15.25
C LEU A 401 -16.75 -26.36 -15.21
N SER A 402 -15.47 -26.14 -15.46
CA SER A 402 -14.45 -27.18 -15.33
C SER A 402 -14.04 -27.39 -13.87
N ASN A 403 -13.48 -28.56 -13.56
CA ASN A 403 -12.79 -28.74 -12.28
C ASN A 403 -11.51 -27.88 -12.26
N HIS A 404 -11.20 -27.29 -11.10
CA HIS A 404 -10.06 -26.37 -10.92
C HIS A 404 -10.11 -25.11 -11.80
N GLU A 405 -11.28 -24.70 -12.26
CA GLU A 405 -11.44 -23.46 -13.01
C GLU A 405 -11.31 -22.25 -12.08
N THR A 406 -10.45 -21.29 -12.44
CA THR A 406 -10.29 -20.06 -11.67
C THR A 406 -11.48 -19.12 -11.89
N VAL A 407 -12.37 -19.07 -10.92
CA VAL A 407 -13.63 -18.30 -11.01
C VAL A 407 -13.51 -16.86 -10.54
N GLY A 408 -12.43 -16.50 -9.88
CA GLY A 408 -12.23 -15.15 -9.34
C GLY A 408 -11.17 -15.09 -8.27
N THR A 409 -11.32 -14.14 -7.33
CA THR A 409 -10.45 -13.97 -6.18
C THR A 409 -11.22 -14.15 -4.88
N MET A 410 -10.61 -14.83 -3.92
CA MET A 410 -11.11 -15.06 -2.57
C MET A 410 -10.41 -14.08 -1.63
N ARG A 411 -11.17 -13.22 -0.97
CA ARG A 411 -10.70 -12.26 0.03
C ARG A 411 -10.93 -12.80 1.42
N PHE A 412 -10.02 -12.48 2.31
CA PHE A 412 -10.10 -12.89 3.71
C PHE A 412 -10.70 -11.77 4.56
N THR A 413 -11.59 -12.14 5.48
CA THR A 413 -12.21 -11.24 6.45
C THR A 413 -12.11 -11.86 7.85
N VAL A 414 -11.97 -11.01 8.85
CA VAL A 414 -12.00 -11.41 10.26
C VAL A 414 -13.09 -10.56 10.93
N ASP A 415 -14.00 -11.20 11.66
CA ASP A 415 -15.15 -10.54 12.30
C ASP A 415 -15.95 -9.65 11.32
N GLY A 416 -16.11 -10.12 10.08
CA GLY A 416 -16.83 -9.40 9.01
C GLY A 416 -16.04 -8.25 8.37
N GLN A 417 -14.88 -7.88 8.89
CA GLN A 417 -14.05 -6.80 8.36
C GLN A 417 -12.98 -7.34 7.40
N ASN A 418 -12.76 -6.63 6.29
CA ASN A 418 -11.67 -6.97 5.37
C ASN A 418 -10.32 -6.67 6.03
N LEU A 419 -9.33 -7.52 5.77
CA LEU A 419 -7.94 -7.20 6.06
C LEU A 419 -7.46 -6.14 5.05
N GLU A 420 -7.18 -4.94 5.56
CA GLU A 420 -6.74 -3.81 4.75
C GLU A 420 -5.27 -3.97 4.34
N THR A 421 -4.93 -3.46 3.16
CA THR A 421 -3.55 -3.44 2.66
C THR A 421 -3.15 -2.03 2.24
N VAL A 422 -1.85 -1.74 2.31
CA VAL A 422 -1.28 -0.42 2.02
C VAL A 422 -1.55 0.05 0.60
N ASN A 423 -1.61 -0.87 -0.36
CA ASN A 423 -1.89 -0.57 -1.77
C ASN A 423 -3.40 -0.58 -2.12
N GLY A 424 -4.28 -0.66 -1.11
CA GLY A 424 -5.73 -0.75 -1.31
C GLY A 424 -6.21 -2.06 -1.93
N MET A 425 -5.29 -2.93 -2.35
CA MET A 425 -5.62 -4.32 -2.69
C MET A 425 -5.95 -5.05 -1.39
N LYS A 426 -6.97 -5.87 -1.42
CA LYS A 426 -7.34 -6.66 -0.23
C LYS A 426 -6.52 -7.95 -0.24
N CYS A 427 -6.09 -8.45 0.92
CA CYS A 427 -5.48 -9.78 1.02
C CYS A 427 -6.39 -10.78 0.30
N ALA A 428 -5.94 -11.29 -0.84
CA ALA A 428 -6.75 -12.12 -1.71
C ALA A 428 -5.90 -13.11 -2.50
N VAL A 429 -6.43 -14.29 -2.67
CA VAL A 429 -5.85 -15.35 -3.52
C VAL A 429 -6.84 -15.74 -4.60
N ASN A 430 -6.40 -16.44 -5.65
CA ASN A 430 -7.32 -16.97 -6.64
C ASN A 430 -8.25 -18.01 -6.00
N ALA A 431 -9.51 -18.01 -6.45
CA ALA A 431 -10.53 -19.00 -6.10
C ALA A 431 -10.79 -19.91 -7.29
N GLN A 432 -10.77 -21.21 -7.09
CA GLN A 432 -11.06 -22.20 -8.13
C GLN A 432 -12.16 -23.16 -7.69
N THR A 433 -12.89 -23.70 -8.65
CA THR A 433 -13.87 -24.76 -8.44
C THR A 433 -13.18 -26.02 -7.87
N THR A 434 -13.88 -26.74 -7.00
CA THR A 434 -13.39 -28.02 -6.46
C THR A 434 -13.99 -29.22 -7.20
N ALA A 435 -14.91 -28.99 -8.14
CA ALA A 435 -15.51 -29.98 -8.99
C ALA A 435 -16.03 -29.32 -10.29
N ALA A 436 -16.18 -30.12 -11.34
CA ALA A 436 -16.82 -29.69 -12.57
C ALA A 436 -18.36 -29.63 -12.40
N VAL A 437 -19.00 -28.68 -13.07
CA VAL A 437 -20.47 -28.57 -13.13
C VAL A 437 -20.90 -28.65 -14.60
N LYS A 438 -21.56 -29.73 -14.97
CA LYS A 438 -22.12 -29.89 -16.32
C LYS A 438 -23.36 -29.00 -16.49
N LYS A 439 -23.64 -28.58 -17.73
CA LYS A 439 -24.86 -27.85 -18.06
C LYS A 439 -26.07 -28.76 -17.89
N ALA A 440 -27.13 -28.27 -17.25
CA ALA A 440 -28.40 -28.96 -17.14
C ALA A 440 -29.10 -28.99 -18.50
N ASN A 441 -29.86 -30.05 -18.78
CA ASN A 441 -30.73 -30.09 -19.94
C ASN A 441 -32.03 -29.28 -19.71
N ILE A 442 -32.78 -29.07 -20.78
CA ILE A 442 -33.98 -28.21 -20.72
C ILE A 442 -35.06 -28.77 -19.78
N PHE A 443 -35.17 -30.10 -19.67
CA PHE A 443 -36.14 -30.76 -18.78
C PHE A 443 -35.76 -30.56 -17.29
N GLU A 444 -34.48 -30.70 -16.96
CA GLU A 444 -33.96 -30.44 -15.62
C GLU A 444 -34.17 -28.97 -15.19
N ILE A 445 -34.03 -28.03 -16.13
CA ILE A 445 -34.26 -26.61 -15.89
C ILE A 445 -35.75 -26.34 -15.68
N ALA A 446 -36.61 -26.88 -16.55
CA ALA A 446 -38.07 -26.72 -16.44
C ALA A 446 -38.62 -27.34 -15.14
N TRP A 447 -38.16 -28.53 -14.78
CA TRP A 447 -38.55 -29.20 -13.54
C TRP A 447 -38.21 -28.38 -12.31
N ARG A 448 -37.02 -27.82 -12.23
CA ARG A 448 -36.65 -26.94 -11.12
C ARG A 448 -37.49 -25.65 -11.06
N TRP A 449 -37.86 -25.12 -12.21
CA TRP A 449 -38.72 -23.94 -12.24
C TRP A 449 -40.10 -24.27 -11.62
N VAL A 450 -40.67 -25.43 -11.94
CA VAL A 450 -41.92 -25.91 -11.36
C VAL A 450 -41.80 -26.16 -9.85
N THR A 451 -40.71 -26.86 -9.41
CA THR A 451 -40.52 -27.16 -7.98
C THR A 451 -40.21 -25.96 -7.11
N ASN A 452 -39.72 -24.84 -7.67
CA ASN A 452 -39.49 -23.57 -6.94
C ASN A 452 -40.74 -22.68 -6.89
N LEU A 453 -41.89 -23.12 -7.45
CA LEU A 453 -43.17 -22.42 -7.38
C LEU A 453 -44.00 -22.87 -6.18
N PHE A 454 -43.66 -23.99 -5.59
CA PHE A 454 -44.26 -24.57 -4.41
C PHE A 454 -43.23 -24.67 -3.27
#